data_9869cd0d10e79fc85ed80f947a3c50bf
#
_entry.id   9869cd0d10e79fc85ed80f947a3c50bf
#
_cell.length_a   1.000
_cell.length_b   1.000
_cell.length_c   1.000
_cell.angle_alpha   90.00
_cell.angle_beta   90.00
_cell.angle_gamma   90.00
#
_symmetry.space_group_name_H-M   'P 1'
#
loop_
_entity.id
_entity.type
_entity.pdbx_description
1 polymer ?
#
loop_
_entity_poly.entity_id
_entity_poly.type
_entity_poly.pdbx_seq_one_letter_code
_entity_poly.pdbx_strand_id
1 'polypeptide(L)'
;MIYIFCALYHEAEPLIREYGLKKKTDETCFPVFFSEKENILLTVTGCGMNAATAAVARICTKNTPQPADFLVNIGTCAWVSAKNGSDEIRKNISEKHSSEKRRTVQEQSARVREVYLCKKITEHVTGRTFYPDILYRHPFEEAEIVTGAMPYHTENKTELIPKYEMAIKNSVADGFLYDMEASSIYQAGAYFFGPHQMSFLKVVTDEGNVQELSAEMLKQSIEGVVPEIRSYLDDLVKIDEIKKRQNRKELEEVLEFAQKLSADMHCSAVMRASVIQQLKYAVLAGIDYQGIIEVMYQAGELPCKDKREGKRCFEEFGRKLL
;
A
#
# COMPACT_ATOMS: atom_id res chain seq x y z
N MET A 1 4.43 -7.29 8.45
CA MET A 1 3.00 -7.74 8.38
C MET A 1 2.36 -7.16 7.13
N ILE A 2 1.48 -7.93 6.49
CA ILE A 2 0.68 -7.44 5.37
C ILE A 2 -0.73 -7.12 5.87
N TYR A 3 -1.16 -5.88 5.71
CA TYR A 3 -2.52 -5.42 6.00
C TYR A 3 -3.33 -5.45 4.71
N ILE A 4 -4.24 -6.42 4.58
CA ILE A 4 -5.11 -6.55 3.41
C ILE A 4 -6.47 -5.91 3.72
N PHE A 5 -6.96 -5.08 2.79
CA PHE A 5 -8.28 -4.47 2.86
C PHE A 5 -9.10 -4.88 1.64
N CYS A 6 -10.23 -5.55 1.86
CA CYS A 6 -11.24 -5.91 0.86
C CYS A 6 -12.56 -5.23 1.20
N ALA A 7 -13.33 -4.80 0.21
CA ALA A 7 -14.62 -4.16 0.46
C ALA A 7 -15.67 -5.19 0.90
N LEU A 8 -15.74 -6.32 0.23
CA LEU A 8 -16.75 -7.34 0.42
C LEU A 8 -16.18 -8.65 1.00
N TYR A 9 -17.00 -9.36 1.78
CA TYR A 9 -16.62 -10.67 2.29
C TYR A 9 -16.34 -11.68 1.17
N HIS A 10 -17.12 -11.62 0.09
CA HIS A 10 -16.96 -12.52 -1.07
C HIS A 10 -15.64 -12.30 -1.81
N GLU A 11 -15.09 -11.10 -1.78
CA GLU A 11 -13.73 -10.80 -2.28
C GLU A 11 -12.64 -11.34 -1.34
N ALA A 12 -12.90 -11.27 -0.04
CA ALA A 12 -11.98 -11.70 1.01
C ALA A 12 -11.93 -13.21 1.20
N GLU A 13 -13.06 -13.91 1.01
CA GLU A 13 -13.24 -15.34 1.34
C GLU A 13 -12.20 -16.25 0.67
N PRO A 14 -11.87 -16.11 -0.64
CA PRO A 14 -10.84 -16.92 -1.27
C PRO A 14 -9.47 -16.77 -0.60
N LEU A 15 -9.09 -15.53 -0.21
CA LEU A 15 -7.83 -15.26 0.48
C LEU A 15 -7.84 -15.77 1.93
N ILE A 16 -8.96 -15.63 2.64
CA ILE A 16 -9.14 -16.16 3.99
C ILE A 16 -8.90 -17.69 3.99
N ARG A 17 -9.46 -18.38 3.01
CA ARG A 17 -9.32 -19.82 2.86
C ARG A 17 -7.90 -20.21 2.45
N GLU A 18 -7.32 -19.53 1.48
CA GLU A 18 -5.98 -19.79 0.95
C GLU A 18 -4.89 -19.67 2.03
N TYR A 19 -4.96 -18.62 2.85
CA TYR A 19 -4.00 -18.38 3.93
C TYR A 19 -4.42 -18.95 5.28
N GLY A 20 -5.55 -19.65 5.36
CA GLY A 20 -6.06 -20.22 6.61
C GLY A 20 -6.27 -19.17 7.71
N LEU A 21 -6.71 -17.97 7.34
CA LEU A 21 -6.89 -16.86 8.28
C LEU A 21 -8.03 -17.15 9.26
N LYS A 22 -7.82 -16.85 10.54
CA LYS A 22 -8.80 -17.02 11.60
C LYS A 22 -9.43 -15.69 11.97
N LYS A 23 -10.74 -15.67 12.18
CA LYS A 23 -11.48 -14.49 12.60
C LYS A 23 -11.01 -14.01 13.97
N LYS A 24 -10.66 -12.72 14.07
CA LYS A 24 -10.36 -12.04 15.35
C LYS A 24 -11.67 -11.66 16.05
N THR A 25 -11.84 -12.09 17.27
CA THR A 25 -13.04 -11.83 18.09
C THR A 25 -12.93 -10.55 18.92
N ASP A 26 -11.72 -10.02 19.08
CA ASP A 26 -11.42 -8.76 19.79
C ASP A 26 -11.67 -7.50 18.96
N GLU A 27 -11.98 -7.65 17.66
CA GLU A 27 -12.42 -6.56 16.79
C GLU A 27 -13.91 -6.73 16.46
N THR A 28 -14.71 -5.76 16.85
CA THR A 28 -16.17 -5.82 16.75
C THR A 28 -16.76 -4.86 15.70
N CYS A 29 -15.97 -3.85 15.26
CA CYS A 29 -16.44 -2.86 14.30
C CYS A 29 -16.37 -3.38 12.85
N PHE A 30 -15.33 -4.18 12.54
CA PHE A 30 -15.10 -4.74 11.22
C PHE A 30 -14.79 -6.23 11.31
N PRO A 31 -15.20 -7.05 10.33
CA PRO A 31 -14.71 -8.43 10.23
C PRO A 31 -13.20 -8.43 9.94
N VAL A 32 -12.42 -8.95 10.89
CA VAL A 32 -10.96 -9.04 10.77
C VAL A 32 -10.54 -10.49 10.88
N PHE A 33 -9.61 -10.89 10.01
CA PHE A 33 -9.04 -12.23 9.93
C PHE A 33 -7.52 -12.12 9.98
N PHE A 34 -6.87 -13.07 10.68
CA PHE A 34 -5.44 -13.01 10.95
C PHE A 34 -4.79 -14.38 10.93
N SER A 35 -3.56 -14.42 10.45
CA SER A 35 -2.65 -15.57 10.63
C SER A 35 -1.28 -15.04 11.04
N GLU A 36 -0.83 -15.45 12.23
CA GLU A 36 0.52 -15.14 12.70
C GLU A 36 1.58 -15.81 11.83
N LYS A 37 1.34 -17.06 11.42
CA LYS A 37 2.24 -17.84 10.57
C LYS A 37 2.48 -17.15 9.22
N GLU A 38 1.42 -16.69 8.58
CA GLU A 38 1.48 -16.04 7.26
C GLU A 38 1.78 -14.54 7.37
N ASN A 39 1.82 -13.98 8.59
CA ASN A 39 2.04 -12.57 8.88
C ASN A 39 1.06 -11.64 8.12
N ILE A 40 -0.21 -12.07 8.02
CA ILE A 40 -1.28 -11.39 7.29
C ILE A 40 -2.43 -11.03 8.23
N LEU A 41 -2.90 -9.78 8.12
CA LEU A 41 -4.12 -9.28 8.74
C LEU A 41 -5.05 -8.77 7.64
N LEU A 42 -6.19 -9.42 7.44
CA LEU A 42 -7.18 -9.08 6.42
C LEU A 42 -8.42 -8.48 7.07
N THR A 43 -8.89 -7.35 6.55
CA THR A 43 -10.06 -6.63 7.02
C THR A 43 -11.08 -6.47 5.91
N VAL A 44 -12.34 -6.79 6.20
CA VAL A 44 -13.50 -6.48 5.34
C VAL A 44 -14.03 -5.11 5.73
N THR A 45 -13.92 -4.15 4.84
CA THR A 45 -14.21 -2.73 5.16
C THR A 45 -15.68 -2.35 5.05
N GLY A 46 -16.44 -3.07 4.22
CA GLY A 46 -17.70 -2.59 3.64
C GLY A 46 -17.46 -1.74 2.40
N CYS A 47 -18.53 -1.53 1.62
CA CYS A 47 -18.48 -0.76 0.37
C CYS A 47 -18.41 0.75 0.62
N GLY A 48 -17.69 1.43 -0.26
CA GLY A 48 -17.63 2.88 -0.37
C GLY A 48 -16.57 3.55 0.47
N MET A 49 -16.22 4.78 0.07
CA MET A 49 -15.09 5.55 0.59
C MET A 49 -15.13 5.74 2.11
N ASN A 50 -16.30 6.02 2.69
CA ASN A 50 -16.41 6.29 4.12
C ASN A 50 -16.14 5.04 4.98
N ALA A 51 -16.68 3.88 4.58
CA ALA A 51 -16.46 2.62 5.25
C ALA A 51 -14.99 2.20 5.19
N ALA A 52 -14.39 2.31 4.00
CA ALA A 52 -12.98 2.00 3.77
C ALA A 52 -12.05 2.91 4.60
N THR A 53 -12.29 4.23 4.61
CA THR A 53 -11.54 5.19 5.44
C THR A 53 -11.61 4.82 6.92
N ALA A 54 -12.82 4.56 7.45
CA ALA A 54 -13.02 4.21 8.85
C ALA A 54 -12.31 2.90 9.23
N ALA A 55 -12.36 1.89 8.35
CA ALA A 55 -11.69 0.61 8.56
C ALA A 55 -10.17 0.76 8.61
N VAL A 56 -9.56 1.45 7.63
CA VAL A 56 -8.10 1.67 7.60
C VAL A 56 -7.66 2.44 8.84
N ALA A 57 -8.30 3.55 9.16
CA ALA A 57 -7.97 4.35 10.33
C ALA A 57 -8.08 3.54 11.64
N ARG A 58 -9.17 2.79 11.83
CA ARG A 58 -9.40 1.95 13.01
C ARG A 58 -8.33 0.87 13.15
N ILE A 59 -8.11 0.11 12.09
CA ILE A 59 -7.22 -1.06 12.13
C ILE A 59 -5.77 -0.63 12.28
N CYS A 60 -5.33 0.39 11.55
CA CYS A 60 -3.94 0.86 11.63
C CYS A 60 -3.65 1.56 12.95
N THR A 61 -4.60 2.30 13.53
CA THR A 61 -4.43 2.89 14.87
C THR A 61 -4.33 1.80 15.95
N LYS A 62 -5.14 0.74 15.86
CA LYS A 62 -5.13 -0.35 16.84
C LYS A 62 -3.85 -1.20 16.77
N ASN A 63 -3.35 -1.46 15.57
CA ASN A 63 -2.22 -2.38 15.36
C ASN A 63 -0.88 -1.67 15.11
N THR A 64 -0.87 -0.37 14.91
CA THR A 64 0.33 0.49 14.72
C THR A 64 1.33 -0.12 13.73
N PRO A 65 1.12 0.04 12.40
CA PRO A 65 2.00 -0.50 11.39
C PRO A 65 3.47 -0.09 11.59
N GLN A 66 4.37 -0.99 11.28
CA GLN A 66 5.82 -0.78 11.38
C GLN A 66 6.40 -0.36 10.03
N PRO A 67 7.60 0.25 9.97
CA PRO A 67 8.23 0.68 8.72
C PRO A 67 8.45 -0.41 7.67
N ALA A 68 8.43 -1.67 8.08
CA ALA A 68 8.57 -2.82 7.19
C ALA A 68 7.23 -3.39 6.71
N ASP A 69 6.10 -2.98 7.31
CA ASP A 69 4.78 -3.51 6.99
C ASP A 69 4.25 -2.95 5.66
N PHE A 70 3.26 -3.63 5.08
CA PHE A 70 2.62 -3.24 3.81
C PHE A 70 1.11 -3.17 3.96
N LEU A 71 0.48 -2.27 3.19
CA LEU A 71 -0.94 -2.18 2.97
C LEU A 71 -1.25 -2.69 1.55
N VAL A 72 -2.17 -3.64 1.41
CA VAL A 72 -2.62 -4.13 0.12
C VAL A 72 -4.15 -4.03 0.06
N ASN A 73 -4.66 -3.24 -0.87
CA ASN A 73 -6.08 -3.26 -1.21
C ASN A 73 -6.32 -4.29 -2.30
N ILE A 74 -7.22 -5.24 -2.06
CA ILE A 74 -7.62 -6.26 -3.01
C ILE A 74 -9.14 -6.20 -3.16
N GLY A 75 -9.63 -6.11 -4.39
CA GLY A 75 -11.06 -6.05 -4.65
C GLY A 75 -11.39 -6.13 -6.13
N THR A 76 -12.67 -6.13 -6.42
CA THR A 76 -13.20 -6.11 -7.77
C THR A 76 -13.39 -4.69 -8.30
N CYS A 77 -13.46 -4.54 -9.61
CA CYS A 77 -13.65 -3.26 -10.28
C CYS A 77 -14.36 -3.44 -11.63
N ALA A 78 -14.91 -2.35 -12.14
CA ALA A 78 -15.37 -2.29 -13.51
C ALA A 78 -14.25 -1.81 -14.46
N TRP A 79 -14.27 -2.26 -15.70
CA TRP A 79 -13.48 -1.70 -16.79
C TRP A 79 -14.28 -0.65 -17.54
N VAL A 80 -13.75 0.57 -17.67
CA VAL A 80 -14.34 1.66 -18.43
C VAL A 80 -13.55 1.86 -19.72
N SER A 81 -14.11 1.43 -20.86
CA SER A 81 -13.47 1.56 -22.17
C SER A 81 -13.54 3.00 -22.70
N ALA A 82 -12.41 3.53 -23.15
CA ALA A 82 -12.33 4.85 -23.80
C ALA A 82 -12.93 4.87 -25.22
N LYS A 83 -12.97 3.72 -25.91
CA LYS A 83 -13.32 3.61 -27.34
C LYS A 83 -14.81 3.83 -27.66
N ASN A 84 -15.71 3.69 -26.71
CA ASN A 84 -17.15 3.74 -26.98
C ASN A 84 -17.76 5.15 -27.06
N GLY A 85 -17.00 6.23 -26.77
CA GLY A 85 -17.48 7.61 -26.88
C GLY A 85 -17.41 8.20 -28.30
N SER A 86 -16.55 7.64 -29.17
CA SER A 86 -16.35 8.13 -30.53
C SER A 86 -17.18 7.39 -31.61
N ASP A 87 -17.68 6.19 -31.29
CA ASP A 87 -18.37 5.35 -32.30
C ASP A 87 -19.84 5.71 -32.49
N GLU A 88 -20.51 6.30 -31.51
CA GLU A 88 -21.87 6.83 -31.71
C GLU A 88 -21.89 8.08 -32.60
N ILE A 89 -20.83 8.88 -32.55
CA ILE A 89 -20.69 10.04 -33.46
C ILE A 89 -20.29 9.59 -34.86
N ARG A 90 -19.61 8.47 -35.04
CA ARG A 90 -19.20 7.91 -36.32
C ARG A 90 -20.27 7.03 -36.97
N LYS A 91 -21.22 6.47 -36.22
CA LYS A 91 -22.34 5.69 -36.79
C LYS A 91 -23.29 6.50 -37.68
N ASN A 92 -23.26 7.82 -37.56
CA ASN A 92 -24.03 8.69 -38.48
C ASN A 92 -23.31 9.03 -39.78
N ILE A 93 -22.06 8.53 -40.01
CA ILE A 93 -21.28 8.91 -41.21
C ILE A 93 -20.88 7.75 -42.12
N SER A 94 -20.99 6.47 -41.73
CA SER A 94 -20.59 5.39 -42.62
C SER A 94 -21.26 4.04 -42.33
N GLU A 95 -22.40 3.85 -42.94
CA GLU A 95 -22.88 2.50 -43.29
C GLU A 95 -22.04 1.95 -44.45
N LYS A 96 -20.89 1.37 -44.17
CA LYS A 96 -20.18 0.39 -45.04
C LYS A 96 -18.95 -0.10 -44.34
N HIS A 97 -18.96 -1.30 -43.81
CA HIS A 97 -17.94 -2.36 -43.76
C HIS A 97 -18.19 -3.31 -42.59
N SER A 98 -18.69 -4.48 -42.91
CA SER A 98 -19.23 -5.49 -41.98
C SER A 98 -18.22 -6.50 -41.45
N SER A 99 -16.91 -6.22 -41.46
CA SER A 99 -15.88 -7.16 -41.02
C SER A 99 -15.15 -6.81 -39.70
N GLU A 100 -15.30 -5.57 -39.20
CA GLU A 100 -14.63 -5.13 -37.95
C GLU A 100 -15.42 -5.42 -36.66
N LYS A 101 -16.73 -5.69 -36.77
CA LYS A 101 -17.58 -5.92 -35.59
C LYS A 101 -17.29 -7.20 -34.79
N ARG A 102 -16.58 -8.19 -35.38
CA ARG A 102 -16.28 -9.45 -34.67
C ARG A 102 -15.03 -9.38 -33.79
N ARG A 103 -14.08 -8.47 -34.05
CA ARG A 103 -12.85 -8.34 -33.23
C ARG A 103 -13.11 -7.58 -31.94
N THR A 104 -13.93 -6.53 -31.95
CA THR A 104 -14.18 -5.69 -30.77
C THR A 104 -14.91 -6.42 -29.63
N VAL A 105 -15.84 -7.32 -29.92
CA VAL A 105 -16.59 -8.07 -28.89
C VAL A 105 -15.71 -9.15 -28.24
N GLN A 106 -14.76 -9.73 -28.99
CA GLN A 106 -13.87 -10.76 -28.48
C GLN A 106 -12.73 -10.18 -27.63
N GLU A 107 -12.25 -8.96 -27.93
CA GLU A 107 -11.25 -8.23 -27.11
C GLU A 107 -11.83 -7.68 -25.81
N GLN A 108 -13.12 -7.29 -25.78
CA GLN A 108 -13.82 -6.84 -24.56
C GLN A 108 -14.03 -8.00 -23.56
N SER A 109 -14.34 -9.19 -24.05
CA SER A 109 -14.50 -10.41 -23.22
C SER A 109 -13.18 -10.94 -22.62
N ALA A 110 -12.02 -10.51 -23.14
CA ALA A 110 -10.72 -11.03 -22.73
C ALA A 110 -10.21 -10.43 -21.40
N ARG A 111 -10.72 -9.26 -20.97
CA ARG A 111 -10.24 -8.55 -19.77
C ARG A 111 -10.96 -8.91 -18.48
N VAL A 112 -12.11 -9.54 -18.57
CA VAL A 112 -12.85 -10.03 -17.40
C VAL A 112 -12.06 -11.17 -16.74
N ARG A 113 -11.80 -11.03 -15.43
CA ARG A 113 -10.97 -11.91 -14.56
C ARG A 113 -9.45 -11.68 -14.65
N GLU A 114 -9.00 -10.60 -15.30
CA GLU A 114 -7.60 -10.18 -15.19
C GLU A 114 -7.41 -9.34 -13.93
N VAL A 115 -6.24 -9.51 -13.29
CA VAL A 115 -5.84 -8.70 -12.14
C VAL A 115 -4.86 -7.63 -12.57
N TYR A 116 -5.09 -6.41 -12.12
CA TYR A 116 -4.26 -5.24 -12.39
C TYR A 116 -3.66 -4.67 -11.12
N LEU A 117 -2.44 -4.17 -11.22
CA LEU A 117 -1.82 -3.33 -10.19
C LEU A 117 -2.04 -1.85 -10.54
N CYS A 118 -2.66 -1.10 -9.62
CA CYS A 118 -2.98 0.30 -9.88
C CYS A 118 -1.75 1.18 -9.66
N LYS A 119 -1.27 1.85 -10.71
CA LYS A 119 -0.16 2.80 -10.68
C LYS A 119 -0.60 4.24 -10.42
N LYS A 120 -1.87 4.55 -10.62
CA LYS A 120 -2.46 5.87 -10.41
C LYS A 120 -3.89 5.72 -9.96
N ILE A 121 -4.26 6.43 -8.92
CA ILE A 121 -5.58 6.40 -8.31
C ILE A 121 -6.14 7.82 -8.36
N THR A 122 -7.32 8.02 -8.95
CA THR A 122 -7.98 9.33 -9.03
C THR A 122 -9.30 9.30 -8.29
N GLU A 123 -9.49 10.21 -7.35
CA GLU A 123 -10.79 10.41 -6.70
C GLU A 123 -11.72 11.20 -7.64
N HIS A 124 -12.86 10.62 -7.96
CA HIS A 124 -13.80 11.20 -8.93
C HIS A 124 -14.34 12.58 -8.51
N VAL A 125 -14.70 12.72 -7.24
CA VAL A 125 -15.39 13.93 -6.73
C VAL A 125 -14.46 15.13 -6.72
N THR A 126 -13.24 14.98 -6.21
CA THR A 126 -12.29 16.08 -6.01
C THR A 126 -11.29 16.23 -7.16
N GLY A 127 -11.10 15.17 -7.97
CA GLY A 127 -10.06 15.09 -8.99
C GLY A 127 -8.64 14.91 -8.42
N ARG A 128 -8.50 14.68 -7.11
CA ARG A 128 -7.20 14.37 -6.50
C ARG A 128 -6.65 13.07 -7.05
N THR A 129 -5.35 13.06 -7.27
CA THR A 129 -4.64 11.92 -7.83
C THR A 129 -3.52 11.48 -6.89
N PHE A 130 -3.38 10.17 -6.74
CA PHE A 130 -2.43 9.52 -5.87
C PHE A 130 -1.62 8.49 -6.66
N TYR A 131 -0.36 8.30 -6.29
CA TYR A 131 0.58 7.43 -6.97
C TYR A 131 1.21 6.48 -5.95
N PRO A 132 0.77 5.20 -5.89
CA PRO A 132 1.54 4.18 -5.21
C PRO A 132 2.89 3.97 -5.91
N ASP A 133 3.96 3.81 -5.15
CA ASP A 133 5.28 3.54 -5.72
C ASP A 133 5.40 2.03 -6.01
N ILE A 134 5.49 1.66 -7.29
CA ILE A 134 5.66 0.27 -7.71
C ILE A 134 7.15 -0.05 -7.73
N LEU A 135 7.69 -0.49 -6.58
CA LEU A 135 9.12 -0.81 -6.43
C LEU A 135 9.43 -2.30 -6.53
N TYR A 136 8.44 -3.15 -6.34
CA TYR A 136 8.64 -4.59 -6.25
C TYR A 136 8.17 -5.28 -7.54
N ARG A 137 8.84 -6.38 -7.89
CA ARG A 137 8.44 -7.19 -9.04
C ARG A 137 7.04 -7.75 -8.84
N HIS A 138 6.25 -7.74 -9.89
CA HIS A 138 4.91 -8.28 -9.90
C HIS A 138 4.56 -8.85 -11.29
N PRO A 139 3.64 -9.81 -11.38
CA PRO A 139 3.23 -10.40 -12.66
C PRO A 139 2.08 -9.64 -13.34
N PHE A 140 1.53 -8.61 -12.70
CA PHE A 140 0.28 -7.94 -13.12
C PHE A 140 0.54 -6.88 -14.19
N GLU A 141 -0.44 -6.64 -15.04
CA GLU A 141 -0.49 -5.42 -15.84
C GLU A 141 -0.78 -4.21 -14.94
N GLU A 142 -0.25 -3.05 -15.33
CA GLU A 142 -0.46 -1.79 -14.60
C GLU A 142 -1.61 -1.00 -15.21
N ALA A 143 -2.50 -0.49 -14.36
CA ALA A 143 -3.64 0.31 -14.80
C ALA A 143 -3.82 1.58 -13.96
N GLU A 144 -4.58 2.53 -14.51
CA GLU A 144 -5.12 3.67 -13.78
C GLU A 144 -6.51 3.32 -13.25
N ILE A 145 -6.85 3.80 -12.06
CA ILE A 145 -8.15 3.58 -11.45
C ILE A 145 -8.80 4.90 -11.04
N VAL A 146 -10.10 5.00 -11.24
CA VAL A 146 -10.95 6.09 -10.74
C VAL A 146 -11.84 5.54 -9.64
N THR A 147 -11.82 6.18 -8.46
CA THR A 147 -12.68 5.83 -7.35
C THR A 147 -13.87 6.77 -7.30
N GLY A 148 -15.08 6.23 -7.42
CA GLY A 148 -16.34 6.97 -7.35
C GLY A 148 -17.13 6.74 -6.08
N ALA A 149 -18.14 7.59 -5.87
CA ALA A 149 -19.06 7.49 -4.73
C ALA A 149 -20.21 6.50 -4.97
N MET A 150 -20.47 6.16 -6.24
CA MET A 150 -21.56 5.28 -6.68
C MET A 150 -21.00 4.20 -7.61
N PRO A 151 -21.65 3.04 -7.71
CA PRO A 151 -21.28 2.04 -8.71
C PRO A 151 -21.26 2.63 -10.11
N TYR A 152 -20.35 2.13 -10.95
CA TYR A 152 -20.30 2.52 -12.34
C TYR A 152 -21.45 1.85 -13.11
N HIS A 153 -22.21 2.66 -13.87
CA HIS A 153 -23.20 2.19 -14.82
C HIS A 153 -22.90 2.74 -16.21
N THR A 154 -23.09 1.92 -17.23
CA THR A 154 -22.87 2.33 -18.63
C THR A 154 -23.69 3.55 -19.03
N GLU A 155 -24.84 3.76 -18.42
CA GLU A 155 -25.70 4.95 -18.61
C GLU A 155 -25.03 6.25 -18.14
N ASN A 156 -24.16 6.19 -17.13
CA ASN A 156 -23.42 7.35 -16.59
C ASN A 156 -22.11 7.62 -17.33
N LYS A 157 -21.81 6.85 -18.37
CA LYS A 157 -20.58 6.92 -19.15
C LYS A 157 -20.36 8.30 -19.77
N THR A 158 -21.42 8.93 -20.28
CA THR A 158 -21.40 10.26 -20.88
C THR A 158 -20.97 11.38 -19.93
N GLU A 159 -21.15 11.21 -18.61
CA GLU A 159 -20.71 12.19 -17.60
C GLU A 159 -19.26 11.95 -17.14
N LEU A 160 -18.82 10.69 -17.12
CA LEU A 160 -17.49 10.31 -16.65
C LEU A 160 -16.39 10.56 -17.68
N ILE A 161 -16.61 10.15 -18.93
CA ILE A 161 -15.61 10.22 -20.00
C ILE A 161 -15.11 11.65 -20.27
N PRO A 162 -15.96 12.69 -20.43
CA PRO A 162 -15.47 14.04 -20.71
C PRO A 162 -14.55 14.59 -19.63
N LYS A 163 -14.83 14.26 -18.36
CA LYS A 163 -14.03 14.72 -17.21
C LYS A 163 -12.65 14.08 -17.16
N TYR A 164 -12.53 12.84 -17.64
CA TYR A 164 -11.27 12.08 -17.66
C TYR A 164 -10.68 11.91 -19.06
N GLU A 165 -11.33 12.45 -20.09
CA GLU A 165 -10.88 12.33 -21.49
C GLU A 165 -9.44 12.81 -21.70
N MET A 166 -9.03 13.84 -20.97
CA MET A 166 -7.66 14.36 -21.04
C MET A 166 -6.65 13.42 -20.37
N ALA A 167 -7.04 12.74 -19.27
CA ALA A 167 -6.23 11.71 -18.65
C ALA A 167 -6.14 10.45 -19.52
N ILE A 168 -7.25 10.08 -20.19
CA ILE A 168 -7.33 8.95 -21.12
C ILE A 168 -6.53 9.21 -22.40
N LYS A 169 -6.59 10.43 -22.96
CA LYS A 169 -5.83 10.81 -24.18
C LYS A 169 -4.32 10.78 -23.98
N ASN A 170 -3.86 11.00 -22.76
CA ASN A 170 -2.44 10.93 -22.38
C ASN A 170 -2.02 9.53 -21.89
N SER A 171 -2.96 8.62 -21.71
CA SER A 171 -2.72 7.22 -21.35
C SER A 171 -2.62 6.38 -22.62
N VAL A 172 -1.62 5.50 -22.68
CA VAL A 172 -1.47 4.51 -23.76
C VAL A 172 -2.56 3.43 -23.67
N ALA A 173 -3.32 3.40 -22.58
CA ALA A 173 -4.36 2.41 -22.31
C ALA A 173 -5.71 2.76 -22.97
N ASP A 174 -6.38 1.72 -23.48
CA ASP A 174 -7.71 1.82 -24.12
C ASP A 174 -8.87 2.09 -23.13
N GLY A 175 -8.56 2.33 -21.83
CA GLY A 175 -9.54 2.54 -20.77
C GLY A 175 -8.91 2.67 -19.40
N PHE A 176 -9.74 2.63 -18.37
CA PHE A 176 -9.32 2.69 -16.97
C PHE A 176 -10.22 1.80 -16.08
N LEU A 177 -9.74 1.50 -14.87
CA LEU A 177 -10.50 0.78 -13.86
C LEU A 177 -11.39 1.74 -13.07
N TYR A 178 -12.51 1.23 -12.55
CA TYR A 178 -13.40 2.00 -11.69
C TYR A 178 -13.82 1.19 -10.47
N ASP A 179 -13.66 1.79 -9.28
CA ASP A 179 -14.07 1.22 -7.99
C ASP A 179 -14.73 2.26 -7.07
N MET A 180 -14.96 1.89 -5.82
CA MET A 180 -15.56 2.76 -4.81
C MET A 180 -14.68 2.98 -3.56
N GLU A 181 -13.47 2.43 -3.47
CA GLU A 181 -12.69 2.42 -2.23
C GLU A 181 -11.22 2.85 -2.37
N ALA A 182 -10.56 2.60 -3.50
CA ALA A 182 -9.10 2.71 -3.62
C ALA A 182 -8.53 4.06 -3.19
N SER A 183 -9.15 5.18 -3.60
CA SER A 183 -8.66 6.52 -3.24
C SER A 183 -8.74 6.79 -1.75
N SER A 184 -9.80 6.31 -1.08
CA SER A 184 -9.99 6.51 0.35
C SER A 184 -9.08 5.62 1.19
N ILE A 185 -8.81 4.39 0.72
CA ILE A 185 -7.84 3.50 1.34
C ILE A 185 -6.43 4.11 1.22
N TYR A 186 -6.07 4.68 0.05
CA TYR A 186 -4.80 5.38 -0.11
C TYR A 186 -4.69 6.57 0.84
N GLN A 187 -5.69 7.45 0.84
CA GLN A 187 -5.68 8.66 1.67
C GLN A 187 -5.59 8.35 3.16
N ALA A 188 -6.37 7.38 3.65
CA ALA A 188 -6.30 6.95 5.05
C ALA A 188 -4.99 6.20 5.35
N GLY A 189 -4.53 5.36 4.43
CA GLY A 189 -3.29 4.60 4.53
C GLY A 189 -2.06 5.48 4.61
N ALA A 190 -2.03 6.62 3.90
CA ALA A 190 -0.91 7.55 3.86
C ALA A 190 -0.56 8.19 5.23
N TYR A 191 -1.44 8.09 6.22
CA TYR A 191 -1.12 8.46 7.61
C TYR A 191 -0.27 7.41 8.34
N PHE A 192 -0.15 6.20 7.80
CA PHE A 192 0.50 5.05 8.45
C PHE A 192 1.58 4.40 7.59
N PHE A 193 1.50 4.54 6.27
CA PHE A 193 2.37 3.89 5.29
C PHE A 193 2.92 4.90 4.29
N GLY A 194 4.14 4.70 3.84
CA GLY A 194 4.68 5.41 2.69
C GLY A 194 4.09 4.88 1.36
N PRO A 195 4.16 5.66 0.26
CA PRO A 195 3.64 5.24 -1.05
C PRO A 195 4.19 3.90 -1.53
N HIS A 196 5.45 3.58 -1.21
CA HIS A 196 6.13 2.32 -1.54
C HIS A 196 5.68 1.11 -0.71
N GLN A 197 4.86 1.34 0.32
CA GLN A 197 4.30 0.28 1.17
C GLN A 197 2.84 -0.02 0.82
N MET A 198 2.26 0.67 -0.15
CA MET A 198 0.86 0.54 -0.52
C MET A 198 0.70 -0.03 -1.92
N SER A 199 -0.07 -1.09 -2.07
CA SER A 199 -0.40 -1.75 -3.33
C SER A 199 -1.90 -1.90 -3.50
N PHE A 200 -2.39 -1.74 -4.73
CA PHE A 200 -3.80 -1.79 -5.05
C PHE A 200 -4.01 -2.78 -6.20
N LEU A 201 -4.50 -3.97 -5.86
CA LEU A 201 -4.80 -5.04 -6.80
C LEU A 201 -6.28 -5.08 -7.10
N LYS A 202 -6.64 -4.98 -8.35
CA LYS A 202 -8.03 -4.94 -8.80
C LYS A 202 -8.30 -5.98 -9.88
N VAL A 203 -9.39 -6.72 -9.69
CA VAL A 203 -9.86 -7.76 -10.62
C VAL A 203 -11.06 -7.23 -11.38
N VAL A 204 -10.98 -7.22 -12.69
CA VAL A 204 -12.09 -6.77 -13.53
C VAL A 204 -13.21 -7.80 -13.51
N THR A 205 -14.40 -7.39 -13.10
CA THR A 205 -15.60 -8.25 -13.04
C THR A 205 -16.66 -7.88 -14.08
N ASP A 206 -16.70 -6.63 -14.49
CA ASP A 206 -17.72 -6.12 -15.39
C ASP A 206 -17.25 -4.89 -16.19
N GLU A 207 -18.08 -4.45 -17.11
CA GLU A 207 -17.89 -3.25 -17.92
C GLU A 207 -19.01 -2.19 -17.67
N GLY A 208 -19.55 -2.19 -16.44
CA GLY A 208 -20.62 -1.27 -16.02
C GLY A 208 -22.02 -1.89 -15.97
N ASN A 209 -22.11 -3.22 -15.95
CA ASN A 209 -23.37 -3.98 -15.82
C ASN A 209 -23.53 -4.54 -14.39
N VAL A 210 -23.48 -3.68 -13.38
CA VAL A 210 -23.52 -4.07 -11.96
C VAL A 210 -24.72 -4.92 -11.58
N GLN A 211 -25.85 -4.80 -12.31
CA GLN A 211 -27.07 -5.58 -12.02
C GLN A 211 -26.91 -7.09 -12.29
N GLU A 212 -25.91 -7.49 -13.05
CA GLU A 212 -25.63 -8.89 -13.38
C GLU A 212 -24.63 -9.54 -12.41
N LEU A 213 -24.00 -8.75 -11.49
CA LEU A 213 -23.00 -9.25 -10.58
C LEU A 213 -23.64 -9.94 -9.38
N SER A 214 -23.40 -11.24 -9.23
CA SER A 214 -23.73 -11.99 -8.03
C SER A 214 -22.54 -12.11 -7.08
N ALA A 215 -22.83 -12.34 -5.79
CA ALA A 215 -21.80 -12.62 -4.79
C ALA A 215 -20.87 -13.78 -5.18
N GLU A 216 -21.44 -14.81 -5.82
CA GLU A 216 -20.67 -15.98 -6.26
C GLU A 216 -19.75 -15.63 -7.44
N MET A 217 -20.18 -14.77 -8.37
CA MET A 217 -19.32 -14.30 -9.48
C MET A 217 -18.13 -13.48 -8.97
N LEU A 218 -18.34 -12.58 -7.98
CA LEU A 218 -17.26 -11.81 -7.36
C LEU A 218 -16.25 -12.74 -6.70
N LYS A 219 -16.72 -13.72 -5.94
CA LYS A 219 -15.88 -14.74 -5.29
C LYS A 219 -15.06 -15.53 -6.32
N GLN A 220 -15.70 -16.06 -7.36
CA GLN A 220 -15.02 -16.84 -8.40
C GLN A 220 -13.99 -16.01 -9.17
N SER A 221 -14.24 -14.71 -9.37
CA SER A 221 -13.28 -13.82 -10.04
C SER A 221 -12.00 -13.66 -9.22
N ILE A 222 -12.11 -13.46 -7.90
CA ILE A 222 -10.95 -13.42 -7.02
C ILE A 222 -10.30 -14.81 -6.93
N GLU A 223 -11.08 -15.87 -6.78
CA GLU A 223 -10.58 -17.24 -6.66
C GLU A 223 -9.72 -17.66 -7.86
N GLY A 224 -10.09 -17.23 -9.06
CA GLY A 224 -9.35 -17.50 -10.29
C GLY A 224 -7.95 -16.87 -10.35
N VAL A 225 -7.68 -15.83 -9.58
CA VAL A 225 -6.40 -15.07 -9.58
C VAL A 225 -5.66 -15.17 -8.24
N VAL A 226 -6.16 -15.99 -7.30
CA VAL A 226 -5.49 -16.22 -6.00
C VAL A 226 -4.05 -16.66 -6.14
N PRO A 227 -3.67 -17.55 -7.09
CA PRO A 227 -2.28 -17.99 -7.20
C PRO A 227 -1.30 -16.84 -7.51
N GLU A 228 -1.68 -15.92 -8.41
CA GLU A 228 -0.87 -14.76 -8.77
C GLU A 228 -0.78 -13.76 -7.62
N ILE A 229 -1.92 -13.48 -6.96
CA ILE A 229 -1.99 -12.62 -5.78
C ILE A 229 -1.14 -13.22 -4.66
N ARG A 230 -1.25 -14.54 -4.41
CA ARG A 230 -0.45 -15.23 -3.40
C ARG A 230 1.04 -15.07 -3.66
N SER A 231 1.49 -15.33 -4.89
CA SER A 231 2.91 -15.19 -5.25
C SER A 231 3.44 -13.78 -4.92
N TYR A 232 2.66 -12.75 -5.24
CA TYR A 232 3.03 -11.37 -4.93
C TYR A 232 3.05 -11.08 -3.42
N LEU A 233 2.04 -11.51 -2.68
CA LEU A 233 1.97 -11.32 -1.23
C LEU A 233 3.08 -12.07 -0.49
N ASP A 234 3.42 -13.29 -0.93
CA ASP A 234 4.52 -14.07 -0.37
C ASP A 234 5.88 -13.36 -0.59
N ASP A 235 6.06 -12.68 -1.70
CA ASP A 235 7.25 -11.86 -1.94
C ASP A 235 7.28 -10.61 -1.05
N LEU A 236 6.16 -9.95 -0.82
CA LEU A 236 6.06 -8.84 0.15
C LEU A 236 6.37 -9.31 1.57
N VAL A 237 5.91 -10.50 1.98
CA VAL A 237 6.24 -11.09 3.29
C VAL A 237 7.74 -11.31 3.43
N LYS A 238 8.41 -11.85 2.41
CA LYS A 238 9.88 -12.01 2.41
C LYS A 238 10.61 -10.68 2.55
N ILE A 239 10.13 -9.63 1.86
CA ILE A 239 10.69 -8.28 1.95
C ILE A 239 10.49 -7.71 3.35
N ASP A 240 9.31 -7.87 3.95
CA ASP A 240 9.02 -7.49 5.34
C ASP A 240 10.00 -8.16 6.32
N GLU A 241 10.22 -9.46 6.17
CA GLU A 241 11.17 -10.19 7.00
C GLU A 241 12.62 -9.70 6.84
N ILE A 242 13.06 -9.44 5.61
CA ILE A 242 14.41 -8.92 5.34
C ILE A 242 14.57 -7.54 5.99
N LYS A 243 13.62 -6.62 5.79
CA LYS A 243 13.64 -5.29 6.41
C LYS A 243 13.64 -5.37 7.93
N LYS A 244 12.83 -6.25 8.52
CA LYS A 244 12.81 -6.45 9.98
C LYS A 244 14.14 -6.97 10.52
N ARG A 245 14.80 -7.89 9.82
CA ARG A 245 16.13 -8.40 10.19
C ARG A 245 17.18 -7.30 10.11
N GLN A 246 17.18 -6.50 9.05
CA GLN A 246 18.10 -5.37 8.89
C GLN A 246 17.89 -4.32 10.00
N ASN A 247 16.66 -3.87 10.20
CA ASN A 247 16.32 -2.90 11.25
C ASN A 247 16.69 -3.40 12.65
N ARG A 248 16.50 -4.72 12.92
CA ARG A 248 16.89 -5.31 14.20
C ARG A 248 18.41 -5.29 14.39
N LYS A 249 19.17 -5.70 13.37
CA LYS A 249 20.63 -5.71 13.41
C LYS A 249 21.19 -4.31 13.64
N GLU A 250 20.72 -3.32 12.88
CA GLU A 250 21.12 -1.92 13.05
C GLU A 250 20.77 -1.39 14.45
N LEU A 251 19.60 -1.76 14.99
CA LEU A 251 19.20 -1.39 16.34
C LEU A 251 20.07 -2.06 17.41
N GLU A 252 20.39 -3.33 17.26
CA GLU A 252 21.29 -4.07 18.18
C GLU A 252 22.67 -3.44 18.19
N GLU A 253 23.27 -3.14 17.03
CA GLU A 253 24.56 -2.47 16.89
C GLU A 253 24.55 -1.08 17.57
N VAL A 254 23.49 -0.29 17.37
CA VAL A 254 23.32 1.01 18.04
C VAL A 254 23.22 0.86 19.55
N LEU A 255 22.49 -0.14 20.06
CA LEU A 255 22.32 -0.37 21.49
C LEU A 255 23.63 -0.83 22.16
N GLU A 256 24.37 -1.73 21.55
CA GLU A 256 25.69 -2.16 22.03
C GLU A 256 26.66 -0.98 22.08
N PHE A 257 26.70 -0.20 21.00
CA PHE A 257 27.55 0.98 20.92
C PHE A 257 27.16 2.04 21.97
N ALA A 258 25.85 2.30 22.12
CA ALA A 258 25.35 3.22 23.15
C ALA A 258 25.67 2.77 24.56
N GLN A 259 25.67 1.46 24.83
CA GLN A 259 26.02 0.90 26.14
C GLN A 259 27.47 1.18 26.46
N LYS A 260 28.40 0.89 25.55
CA LYS A 260 29.82 1.16 25.69
C LYS A 260 30.09 2.65 25.90
N LEU A 261 29.60 3.49 25.00
CA LEU A 261 29.78 4.94 25.05
C LEU A 261 29.21 5.56 26.34
N SER A 262 28.02 5.09 26.77
CA SER A 262 27.41 5.53 28.03
C SER A 262 28.23 5.14 29.28
N ALA A 263 28.89 4.00 29.25
CA ALA A 263 29.81 3.58 30.31
C ALA A 263 31.04 4.47 30.34
N ASP A 264 31.66 4.72 29.19
CA ASP A 264 32.87 5.53 29.05
C ASP A 264 32.63 7.02 29.39
N MET A 265 31.40 7.52 29.21
CA MET A 265 30.96 8.85 29.63
C MET A 265 30.40 8.92 31.06
N HIS A 266 30.39 7.84 31.84
CA HIS A 266 29.73 7.76 33.15
C HIS A 266 28.29 8.29 33.18
N CYS A 267 27.50 7.98 32.11
CA CYS A 267 26.17 8.50 31.90
C CYS A 267 25.16 8.11 32.99
N SER A 268 24.32 9.06 33.40
CA SER A 268 23.11 8.76 34.14
C SER A 268 22.08 8.00 33.25
N ALA A 269 21.02 7.44 33.86
CA ALA A 269 19.97 6.76 33.11
C ALA A 269 19.32 7.68 32.03
N VAL A 270 19.12 8.95 32.38
CA VAL A 270 18.55 9.94 31.43
C VAL A 270 19.53 10.23 30.27
N MET A 271 20.81 10.43 30.60
CA MET A 271 21.83 10.65 29.57
C MET A 271 21.96 9.44 28.64
N ARG A 272 21.93 8.22 29.18
CA ARG A 272 21.96 6.98 28.38
C ARG A 272 20.78 6.91 27.39
N ALA A 273 19.56 7.22 27.84
CA ALA A 273 18.40 7.26 26.97
C ALA A 273 18.59 8.28 25.84
N SER A 274 19.17 9.45 26.17
CA SER A 274 19.46 10.49 25.16
C SER A 274 20.56 10.06 24.17
N VAL A 275 21.64 9.39 24.65
CA VAL A 275 22.68 8.82 23.77
C VAL A 275 22.04 7.84 22.74
N ILE A 276 21.17 6.93 23.20
CA ILE A 276 20.46 6.00 22.31
C ILE A 276 19.65 6.75 21.24
N GLN A 277 18.93 7.79 21.63
CA GLN A 277 18.15 8.59 20.68
C GLN A 277 19.04 9.33 19.69
N GLN A 278 20.15 9.93 20.15
CA GLN A 278 21.10 10.62 19.30
C GLN A 278 21.76 9.68 18.29
N LEU A 279 22.15 8.47 18.70
CA LEU A 279 22.73 7.49 17.80
C LEU A 279 21.71 6.97 16.78
N LYS A 280 20.46 6.72 17.20
CA LYS A 280 19.37 6.37 16.26
C LYS A 280 19.13 7.47 15.22
N TYR A 281 19.14 8.72 15.66
CA TYR A 281 19.02 9.86 14.76
C TYR A 281 20.20 9.91 13.77
N ALA A 282 21.43 9.71 14.25
CA ALA A 282 22.63 9.73 13.40
C ALA A 282 22.55 8.64 12.30
N VAL A 283 22.12 7.42 12.65
CA VAL A 283 21.89 6.33 11.67
C VAL A 283 20.88 6.76 10.62
N LEU A 284 19.73 7.28 11.04
CA LEU A 284 18.66 7.72 10.12
C LEU A 284 19.09 8.90 9.23
N ALA A 285 19.92 9.79 9.76
CA ALA A 285 20.44 10.96 9.04
C ALA A 285 21.69 10.66 8.20
N GLY A 286 22.20 9.43 8.23
CA GLY A 286 23.44 9.06 7.52
C GLY A 286 24.70 9.73 8.06
N ILE A 287 24.70 10.13 9.34
CA ILE A 287 25.83 10.78 9.99
C ILE A 287 26.81 9.69 10.46
N ASP A 288 28.09 9.86 10.13
CA ASP A 288 29.17 8.99 10.62
C ASP A 288 29.48 9.25 12.10
N TYR A 289 28.59 8.78 12.96
CA TYR A 289 28.78 8.90 14.42
C TYR A 289 29.95 8.08 14.94
N GLN A 290 30.32 6.99 14.26
CA GLN A 290 31.44 6.15 14.64
C GLN A 290 32.76 6.90 14.45
N GLY A 291 32.95 7.56 13.31
CA GLY A 291 34.12 8.39 13.06
C GLY A 291 34.22 9.56 14.05
N ILE A 292 33.10 10.21 14.39
CA ILE A 292 33.09 11.27 15.43
C ILE A 292 33.59 10.76 16.78
N ILE A 293 33.10 9.60 17.21
CA ILE A 293 33.45 9.02 18.51
C ILE A 293 34.92 8.52 18.50
N GLU A 294 35.38 7.95 17.40
CA GLU A 294 36.77 7.54 17.25
C GLU A 294 37.74 8.73 17.40
N VAL A 295 37.42 9.88 16.82
CA VAL A 295 38.16 11.11 16.99
C VAL A 295 38.20 11.55 18.49
N MET A 296 37.07 11.39 19.20
CA MET A 296 37.03 11.70 20.64
C MET A 296 37.91 10.76 21.47
N TYR A 297 38.01 9.48 21.14
CA TYR A 297 38.96 8.57 21.77
C TYR A 297 40.42 8.93 21.44
N GLN A 298 40.72 9.27 20.20
CA GLN A 298 42.08 9.65 19.78
C GLN A 298 42.54 10.97 20.43
N ALA A 299 41.60 11.89 20.67
CA ALA A 299 41.85 13.14 21.38
C ALA A 299 42.00 12.95 22.91
N GLY A 300 41.78 11.74 23.44
CA GLY A 300 41.80 11.47 24.87
C GLY A 300 40.63 12.05 25.65
N GLU A 301 39.54 12.41 24.95
CA GLU A 301 38.29 12.88 25.55
C GLU A 301 37.48 11.72 26.13
N LEU A 302 37.70 10.51 25.62
CA LEU A 302 37.11 9.25 26.05
C LEU A 302 38.20 8.21 26.36
N PRO A 303 38.04 7.33 27.38
CA PRO A 303 36.94 7.37 28.37
C PRO A 303 37.13 8.52 29.39
N CYS A 304 36.00 9.07 29.87
CA CYS A 304 36.02 10.13 30.87
C CYS A 304 36.45 9.63 32.23
N LYS A 305 37.10 10.49 33.03
CA LYS A 305 37.62 10.12 34.37
C LYS A 305 36.52 10.08 35.43
N ASP A 306 35.51 10.92 35.29
CA ASP A 306 34.41 11.05 36.24
C ASP A 306 33.11 11.52 35.60
N LYS A 307 32.03 11.58 36.41
CA LYS A 307 30.70 12.04 35.95
C LYS A 307 30.66 13.49 35.47
N ARG A 308 31.53 14.36 35.96
CA ARG A 308 31.57 15.77 35.59
C ARG A 308 32.15 15.92 34.18
N GLU A 309 33.22 15.22 33.92
CA GLU A 309 33.86 15.13 32.63
C GLU A 309 32.91 14.46 31.64
N GLY A 310 32.23 13.38 32.02
CA GLY A 310 31.24 12.68 31.22
C GLY A 310 30.07 13.54 30.81
N LYS A 311 29.56 14.42 31.67
CA LYS A 311 28.48 15.35 31.30
C LYS A 311 28.93 16.35 30.25
N ARG A 312 30.14 16.89 30.37
CA ARG A 312 30.72 17.82 29.38
C ARG A 312 30.90 17.11 28.01
N CYS A 313 31.45 15.91 28.04
CA CYS A 313 31.69 15.08 26.87
C CYS A 313 30.36 14.71 26.16
N PHE A 314 29.31 14.39 26.90
CA PHE A 314 27.97 14.14 26.37
C PHE A 314 27.38 15.37 25.69
N GLU A 315 27.50 16.57 26.26
CA GLU A 315 27.05 17.82 25.67
C GLU A 315 27.82 18.16 24.37
N GLU A 316 29.10 17.85 24.34
CA GLU A 316 29.94 18.04 23.17
C GLU A 316 29.64 17.05 22.04
N PHE A 317 29.43 15.78 22.40
CA PHE A 317 28.99 14.76 21.46
C PHE A 317 27.68 15.14 20.78
N GLY A 318 26.68 15.59 21.55
CA GLY A 318 25.41 16.07 20.98
C GLY A 318 25.58 17.25 20.01
N ARG A 319 26.56 18.15 20.26
CA ARG A 319 26.86 19.27 19.34
C ARG A 319 27.59 18.83 18.06
N LYS A 320 28.40 17.78 18.14
CA LYS A 320 29.10 17.23 16.95
C LYS A 320 28.18 16.41 16.04
N LEU A 321 27.00 15.97 16.53
CA LEU A 321 25.99 15.26 15.75
C LEU A 321 24.97 16.17 15.06
N LEU A 322 24.84 17.43 15.46
CA LEU A 322 23.97 18.45 14.89
C LEU A 322 24.74 19.34 13.92
#